data_3271b9d9f5e43708fb7af225d85eccb4
#
_entry.id   3271b9d9f5e43708fb7af225d85eccb4
#
_cell.length_a   1.000
_cell.length_b   1.000
_cell.length_c   1.000
_cell.angle_alpha   90.00
_cell.angle_beta   90.00
_cell.angle_gamma   90.00
#
_symmetry.space_group_name_H-M   'P 1'
#
loop_
_entity.id
_entity.type
_entity.pdbx_description
1 polymer ?
#
loop_
_entity_poly.entity_id
_entity_poly.type
_entity_poly.pdbx_seq_one_letter_code
_entity_poly.pdbx_strand_id
1 'polypeptide(L)'
;MEGTMKAMVLEGPGKLIYKEVPIPKIGPRDVLFKISYAAVCGGDLPAYRDLHYVQHVPIIIGHEFTGYVVEVGEEVKDIPV
;
A
#
# COMPACT_ATOMS: atom_id res chain seq x y z
N MET A 1 14.60 -3.22 -3.21
CA MET A 1 14.68 -3.07 -1.75
C MET A 1 14.16 -4.34 -1.08
N GLU A 2 14.86 -4.82 -0.10
CA GLU A 2 14.51 -6.03 0.62
C GLU A 2 14.17 -5.72 2.08
N GLY A 3 13.60 -6.70 2.77
CA GLY A 3 13.24 -6.57 4.17
C GLY A 3 11.74 -6.55 4.40
N THR A 4 11.34 -6.03 5.55
CA THR A 4 9.93 -5.99 5.94
C THR A 4 9.51 -4.55 6.24
N MET A 5 8.22 -4.33 6.24
CA MET A 5 7.60 -3.07 6.60
C MET A 5 6.38 -3.32 7.49
N LYS A 6 5.97 -2.30 8.22
CA LYS A 6 4.76 -2.37 9.03
C LYS A 6 3.56 -1.94 8.21
N ALA A 7 2.45 -2.65 8.36
CA ALA A 7 1.25 -2.38 7.60
C ALA A 7 -0.01 -2.74 8.37
N MET A 8 -1.09 -2.05 8.03
CA MET A 8 -2.44 -2.39 8.50
C MET A 8 -3.08 -3.22 7.41
N VAL A 9 -3.32 -4.49 7.69
CA VAL A 9 -3.83 -5.44 6.71
C VAL A 9 -5.29 -5.75 7.00
N LEU A 10 -6.14 -5.54 6.00
CA LEU A 10 -7.56 -5.88 6.11
C LEU A 10 -7.71 -7.36 5.76
N GLU A 11 -8.08 -8.16 6.75
CA GLU A 11 -8.19 -9.62 6.58
C GLU A 11 -9.62 -10.09 6.41
N GLY A 12 -10.60 -9.23 6.64
CA GLY A 12 -12.01 -9.50 6.48
C GLY A 12 -12.82 -8.28 6.88
N PRO A 13 -14.15 -8.31 6.78
CA PRO A 13 -14.96 -7.16 7.17
C PRO A 13 -14.71 -6.76 8.61
N GLY A 14 -14.29 -5.53 8.82
CA GLY A 14 -13.98 -5.02 10.16
C GLY A 14 -12.74 -5.61 10.82
N LYS A 15 -11.95 -6.40 10.08
CA LYS A 15 -10.74 -7.03 10.62
C LYS A 15 -9.49 -6.39 10.06
N LEU A 16 -9.05 -5.32 10.70
CA LEU A 16 -7.85 -4.59 10.33
C LEU A 16 -6.74 -4.92 11.32
N ILE A 17 -5.68 -5.55 10.86
CA ILE A 17 -4.60 -6.08 11.70
C ILE A 17 -3.29 -5.35 11.41
N TYR A 18 -2.62 -4.86 12.46
CA TYR A 18 -1.30 -4.25 12.35
C TYR A 18 -0.25 -5.35 12.40
N LYS A 19 0.55 -5.47 11.35
CA LYS A 19 1.59 -6.51 11.31
C LYS A 19 2.73 -6.14 10.36
N GLU A 20 3.82 -6.90 10.48
CA GLU A 20 4.92 -6.82 9.55
C GLU A 20 4.65 -7.65 8.31
N VAL A 21 4.94 -7.08 7.15
CA VAL A 21 4.81 -7.76 5.86
C VAL A 21 6.06 -7.50 5.03
N PRO A 22 6.35 -8.35 4.04
CA PRO A 22 7.48 -8.10 3.15
C PRO A 22 7.30 -6.80 2.39
N ILE A 23 8.40 -6.08 2.15
CA ILE A 23 8.38 -4.95 1.24
C ILE A 23 8.10 -5.49 -0.15
N PRO A 24 7.15 -4.89 -0.91
CA PRO A 24 6.78 -5.42 -2.23
C PRO A 24 7.96 -5.42 -3.20
N LYS A 25 8.03 -6.44 -4.03
CA LYS A 25 8.96 -6.46 -5.14
C LYS A 25 8.32 -5.75 -6.31
N ILE A 26 9.07 -4.82 -6.92
CA ILE A 26 8.55 -4.07 -8.04
C ILE A 26 8.90 -4.73 -9.37
N GLY A 27 8.00 -4.59 -10.34
CA GLY A 27 8.24 -4.99 -11.71
C GLY A 27 8.95 -3.90 -12.50
N PRO A 28 9.22 -4.14 -13.79
CA PRO A 28 10.00 -3.19 -14.60
C PRO A 28 9.32 -1.84 -14.82
N ARG A 29 8.02 -1.75 -14.65
CA ARG A 29 7.25 -0.51 -14.84
C ARG A 29 6.73 0.08 -13.54
N ASP A 30 7.14 -0.47 -12.42
CA ASP A 30 6.64 -0.07 -11.11
C ASP A 30 7.57 0.91 -10.43
N VAL A 31 7.03 1.60 -9.45
CA VAL A 31 7.76 2.52 -8.60
C VAL A 31 7.52 2.09 -7.15
N LEU A 32 8.58 2.02 -6.38
CA LEU A 32 8.46 1.78 -4.94
C LEU A 32 8.49 3.13 -4.23
N PHE A 33 7.43 3.40 -3.51
CA PHE A 33 7.18 4.69 -2.87
C PHE A 33 7.24 4.53 -1.36
N LYS A 34 8.08 5.30 -0.69
CA LYS A 34 8.14 5.29 0.76
C LYS A 34 7.19 6.33 1.32
N ILE A 35 6.17 5.87 2.04
CA ILE A 35 5.13 6.73 2.58
C ILE A 35 5.65 7.48 3.79
N SER A 36 5.49 8.80 3.80
CA SER A 36 5.79 9.66 4.95
C SER A 36 4.53 9.89 5.78
N TYR A 37 3.41 10.16 5.11
CA TYR A 37 2.11 10.39 5.76
C TYR A 37 1.02 9.73 4.97
N ALA A 38 0.05 9.17 5.66
CA ALA A 38 -1.14 8.60 5.05
C ALA A 38 -2.37 9.11 5.79
N ALA A 39 -3.47 9.26 5.06
CA ALA A 39 -4.73 9.74 5.62
C ALA A 39 -5.85 8.75 5.31
N VAL A 40 -6.85 8.74 6.17
CA VAL A 40 -8.07 7.96 5.95
C VAL A 40 -9.09 8.88 5.27
N CYS A 41 -9.65 8.42 4.16
CA CYS A 41 -10.72 9.17 3.50
C CYS A 41 -12.06 8.46 3.64
N GLY A 42 -13.14 9.13 3.22
CA GLY A 42 -14.49 8.59 3.36
C GLY A 42 -14.71 7.23 2.70
N GLY A 43 -13.98 6.93 1.62
CA GLY A 43 -14.07 5.65 0.94
C GLY A 43 -13.44 4.49 1.69
N ASP A 44 -12.57 4.77 2.67
CA ASP A 44 -11.90 3.73 3.44
C ASP A 44 -12.84 3.06 4.45
N LEU A 45 -13.82 3.79 4.98
CA LEU A 45 -14.76 3.25 5.94
C LEU A 45 -15.64 2.13 5.38
N PRO A 46 -16.30 2.31 4.21
CA PRO A 46 -17.04 1.21 3.59
C PRO A 46 -16.16 0.02 3.25
N ALA A 47 -14.92 0.26 2.79
CA ALA A 47 -13.98 -0.81 2.51
C ALA A 47 -13.65 -1.62 3.76
N TYR A 48 -13.42 -0.93 4.87
CA TYR A 48 -13.10 -1.57 6.14
C TYR A 48 -14.30 -2.39 6.69
N ARG A 49 -15.50 -1.81 6.68
CA ARG A 49 -16.68 -2.45 7.28
C ARG A 49 -17.27 -3.56 6.41
N ASP A 50 -17.37 -3.31 5.10
CA ASP A 50 -18.18 -4.13 4.20
C ASP A 50 -17.43 -4.63 2.99
N LEU A 51 -16.11 -4.44 2.93
CA LEU A 51 -15.27 -4.77 1.79
C LEU A 51 -15.69 -4.06 0.50
N HIS A 52 -16.34 -2.90 0.63
CA HIS A 52 -16.76 -2.10 -0.51
C HIS A 52 -15.52 -1.64 -1.31
N TYR A 53 -15.50 -1.82 -2.61
CA TYR A 53 -14.36 -1.58 -3.50
C TYR A 53 -13.17 -2.50 -3.26
N VAL A 54 -13.30 -3.48 -2.39
CA VAL A 54 -12.21 -4.44 -2.12
C VAL A 54 -12.44 -5.69 -2.96
N GLN A 55 -11.44 -6.06 -3.74
CA GLN A 55 -11.52 -7.21 -4.65
C GLN A 55 -11.14 -8.52 -3.99
N HIS A 56 -10.29 -8.46 -3.00
CA HIS A 56 -9.81 -9.65 -2.30
C HIS A 56 -9.28 -9.29 -0.91
N VAL A 57 -9.20 -10.25 -0.02
CA VAL A 57 -8.54 -10.14 1.26
C VAL A 57 -7.57 -11.32 1.40
N PRO A 58 -6.46 -11.19 2.13
CA PRO A 58 -6.00 -9.98 2.82
C PRO A 58 -5.51 -8.90 1.86
N ILE A 59 -5.65 -7.63 2.25
CA ILE A 59 -5.21 -6.51 1.42
C ILE A 59 -4.85 -5.32 2.32
N ILE A 60 -3.91 -4.50 1.86
CA ILE A 60 -3.59 -3.23 2.51
C ILE A 60 -4.41 -2.16 1.78
N ILE A 61 -5.30 -1.49 2.51
CA ILE A 61 -6.16 -0.46 1.94
C ILE A 61 -5.61 0.93 2.21
N GLY A 62 -6.13 1.92 1.49
CA GLY A 62 -5.73 3.31 1.60
C GLY A 62 -5.29 3.85 0.25
N HIS A 63 -5.57 5.12 0.00
CA HIS A 63 -5.26 5.74 -1.29
C HIS A 63 -4.85 7.20 -1.16
N GLU A 64 -4.79 7.75 0.06
CA GLU A 64 -4.34 9.12 0.28
C GLU A 64 -3.06 9.09 1.11
N PHE A 65 -1.94 9.37 0.45
CA PHE A 65 -0.64 9.35 1.11
C PHE A 65 0.33 10.27 0.40
N THR A 66 1.38 10.67 1.11
CA THR A 66 2.51 11.40 0.57
C THR A 66 3.81 10.73 0.98
N GLY A 67 4.87 11.00 0.25
CA GLY A 67 6.17 10.41 0.53
C GLY A 67 7.13 10.67 -0.61
N TYR A 68 8.02 9.73 -0.84
CA TYR A 68 9.01 9.88 -1.91
C TYR A 68 9.38 8.54 -2.52
N VAL A 69 9.86 8.60 -3.75
CA VAL A 69 10.26 7.43 -4.52
C VAL A 69 11.61 6.93 -4.01
N VAL A 70 11.72 5.65 -3.69
CA VAL A 70 12.98 5.04 -3.23
C VAL A 70 13.58 4.07 -4.23
N GLU A 71 12.76 3.57 -5.15
CA GLU A 71 13.23 2.62 -6.17
C GLU A 71 12.31 2.69 -7.38
N VAL A 72 12.88 2.54 -8.58
CA VAL A 72 12.09 2.50 -9.81
C VAL A 72 12.45 1.25 -10.61
N GLY A 73 11.50 0.73 -11.34
CA GLY A 73 11.73 -0.39 -12.25
C GLY A 73 12.59 0.03 -13.43
N GLU A 74 13.22 -0.95 -14.09
CA GLU A 74 14.20 -0.67 -15.16
C GLU A 74 13.60 0.03 -16.39
N GLU A 75 12.29 -0.04 -16.60
CA GLU A 75 11.63 0.66 -17.71
C GLU A 75 11.10 2.03 -17.33
N VAL A 76 11.24 2.44 -16.07
CA VAL A 76 10.79 3.76 -15.60
C VAL A 76 11.93 4.76 -15.84
N LYS A 77 11.69 5.77 -16.66
CA LYS A 77 12.73 6.69 -17.09
C LYS A 77 12.55 8.14 -16.65
N ASP A 78 11.33 8.54 -16.33
CA ASP A 78 11.01 9.94 -16.10
C ASP A 78 10.78 10.29 -14.63
N ILE A 79 11.00 9.35 -13.72
CA ILE A 79 10.77 9.54 -12.30
C ILE A 79 12.10 9.42 -11.55
N PRO A 80 12.58 10.51 -10.94
CA PRO A 80 13.81 10.45 -10.16
C PRO A 80 13.58 9.79 -8.81
N VAL A 81 14.62 9.15 -8.34
CA VAL A 81 14.66 8.58 -6.99
C VAL A 81 15.12 9.62 -5.99
#